data_f4b6118a60e429be8784ef42bb2c5c34
#
_entry.id   f4b6118a60e429be8784ef42bb2c5c34
#
_cell.length_a   1.000
_cell.length_b   1.000
_cell.length_c   1.000
_cell.angle_alpha   90.00
_cell.angle_beta   90.00
_cell.angle_gamma   90.00
#
_symmetry.space_group_name_H-M   'P 1'
#
loop_
_entity.id
_entity.type
_entity.pdbx_description
1 polymer ?
#
loop_
_entity_poly.entity_id
_entity_poly.type
_entity_poly.pdbx_seq_one_letter_code
_entity_poly.pdbx_strand_id
1 'polypeptide(L)'
;MSADFINQPTFQYKNEYTTQSGNHNEVCVLIGHSIEAVTSAVVLASLGQRVHLYADNELLTQQIQQYGFEHHLQALWQMYEQQQVIISTALPASADTLIQYYETTNFSDSRHINESNEIDDQSTVALYWLFLDSIKPVWAEASWITAFNHSHQQSLPVIISGTEKLGVVSALAQNLQRAWVYYVPFVFLQEGDVYSSMLNPSLWLLGEKTANSRQHLEVLKPLMQHARAAHHADIATIEFARSSIMAMLATRVSFMNEMSRLADSQQVDIKQVSRIMGLDARVGSSYLQAGWGFGGNTLPTELAKLQQSSQTHSLDMPLLQSVMHINEDQKELIFRKFWQYFDGFIDNKTVMIWGGSYKSGSGRTAGSAIHPLLALLWSYNIRTLVYSDKAQDELAMLYQQQSLLQLINNPYQQLSAAQAIFIVSWSPQDQLDIAKLNQHAMPVFDAQNALTRLQIDSLVGDYMGIGRSK
;
A
#
# COMPACT_ATOMS: atom_id res chain seq x y z
N MET A 1 -24.37 11.46 36.95
CA MET A 1 -24.22 12.45 35.91
C MET A 1 -23.64 11.69 34.72
N SER A 2 -24.49 11.25 34.04
CA SER A 2 -25.16 11.36 32.74
C SER A 2 -24.26 10.86 31.60
N ALA A 3 -24.67 9.69 31.13
CA ALA A 3 -24.43 9.11 29.82
C ALA A 3 -24.66 10.15 28.70
N ASP A 4 -23.67 10.34 27.83
CA ASP A 4 -23.83 10.91 26.51
C ASP A 4 -22.52 10.71 25.70
N PHE A 5 -22.26 9.50 25.21
CA PHE A 5 -21.32 9.24 24.13
C PHE A 5 -21.73 7.97 23.36
N ILE A 6 -22.94 8.02 22.80
CA ILE A 6 -23.32 7.11 21.73
C ILE A 6 -24.15 7.94 20.74
N ASN A 7 -23.49 8.51 19.76
CA ASN A 7 -24.06 8.86 18.47
C ASN A 7 -22.92 9.09 17.47
N GLN A 8 -22.40 8.00 16.91
CA GLN A 8 -21.75 8.11 15.61
C GLN A 8 -22.86 8.30 14.56
N PRO A 9 -22.79 9.32 13.70
CA PRO A 9 -23.73 9.44 12.60
C PRO A 9 -23.45 8.30 11.62
N THR A 10 -24.44 7.43 11.46
CA THR A 10 -24.59 6.58 10.28
C THR A 10 -24.64 7.46 9.06
N PHE A 11 -23.55 7.48 8.31
CA PHE A 11 -23.52 8.13 7.01
C PHE A 11 -24.45 7.35 6.06
N GLN A 12 -25.64 7.87 5.89
CA GLN A 12 -26.47 7.56 4.73
C GLN A 12 -25.75 8.13 3.50
N TYR A 13 -25.36 7.26 2.58
CA TYR A 13 -24.90 7.64 1.26
C TYR A 13 -26.02 8.42 0.56
N LYS A 14 -25.96 9.75 0.60
CA LYS A 14 -26.69 10.57 -0.34
C LYS A 14 -25.89 10.58 -1.63
N ASN A 15 -26.36 9.82 -2.61
CA ASN A 15 -25.98 9.97 -4.01
C ASN A 15 -26.51 11.34 -4.51
N GLU A 16 -25.81 12.42 -4.20
CA GLU A 16 -25.98 13.70 -4.84
C GLU A 16 -24.66 14.08 -5.50
N TYR A 17 -24.21 13.26 -6.44
CA TYR A 17 -23.27 13.75 -7.44
C TYR A 17 -24.09 14.53 -8.48
N THR A 18 -24.38 15.80 -8.18
CA THR A 18 -24.70 16.74 -9.23
C THR A 18 -23.42 16.88 -10.07
N THR A 19 -23.41 16.22 -11.21
CA THR A 19 -22.49 16.44 -12.30
C THR A 19 -22.52 17.94 -12.63
N GLN A 20 -21.59 18.71 -12.02
CA GLN A 20 -21.16 19.91 -12.69
C GLN A 20 -20.53 19.44 -14.01
N SER A 21 -21.14 19.83 -15.11
CA SER A 21 -20.68 19.54 -16.46
C SER A 21 -19.22 19.97 -16.58
N GLY A 22 -18.30 19.04 -16.30
CA GLY A 22 -16.93 19.15 -16.79
C GLY A 22 -17.02 19.31 -18.31
N ASN A 23 -16.15 20.09 -18.89
CA ASN A 23 -16.04 20.24 -20.34
C ASN A 23 -15.86 18.82 -20.90
N HIS A 24 -16.86 18.24 -21.55
CA HIS A 24 -16.86 16.87 -22.06
C HIS A 24 -15.72 16.59 -23.05
N ASN A 25 -14.95 17.61 -23.41
CA ASN A 25 -13.83 17.56 -24.35
C ASN A 25 -12.45 17.53 -23.69
N GLU A 26 -12.34 17.55 -22.37
CA GLU A 26 -11.03 17.52 -21.68
C GLU A 26 -10.62 16.09 -21.31
N VAL A 27 -9.34 15.76 -21.51
CA VAL A 27 -8.75 14.43 -21.25
C VAL A 27 -7.60 14.56 -20.26
N CYS A 28 -7.61 13.75 -19.21
CA CYS A 28 -6.48 13.58 -18.29
C CYS A 28 -5.52 12.51 -18.85
N VAL A 29 -4.28 12.89 -19.06
CA VAL A 29 -3.25 11.99 -19.59
C VAL A 29 -2.42 11.45 -18.43
N LEU A 30 -2.55 10.15 -18.18
CA LEU A 30 -1.82 9.43 -17.13
C LEU A 30 -0.72 8.57 -17.77
N ILE A 31 0.48 8.57 -17.19
CA ILE A 31 1.63 7.82 -17.71
C ILE A 31 2.19 6.94 -16.62
N GLY A 32 1.97 5.62 -16.74
CA GLY A 32 2.42 4.61 -15.80
C GLY A 32 1.45 3.43 -15.71
N HIS A 33 1.93 2.32 -15.12
CA HIS A 33 1.17 1.08 -14.96
C HIS A 33 1.03 0.65 -13.51
N SER A 34 1.51 1.45 -12.54
CA SER A 34 1.42 1.12 -11.11
C SER A 34 -0.02 1.12 -10.61
N ILE A 35 -0.26 0.52 -9.44
CA ILE A 35 -1.59 0.51 -8.83
C ILE A 35 -2.10 1.94 -8.55
N GLU A 36 -1.20 2.87 -8.26
CA GLU A 36 -1.52 4.28 -8.11
C GLU A 36 -2.03 4.89 -9.41
N ALA A 37 -1.43 4.53 -10.55
CA ALA A 37 -1.88 4.97 -11.88
C ALA A 37 -3.27 4.42 -12.21
N VAL A 38 -3.48 3.11 -11.98
CA VAL A 38 -4.78 2.45 -12.19
C VAL A 38 -5.85 3.06 -11.28
N THR A 39 -5.54 3.23 -10.00
CA THR A 39 -6.49 3.83 -9.03
C THR A 39 -6.84 5.27 -9.43
N SER A 40 -5.84 6.06 -9.84
CA SER A 40 -6.05 7.44 -10.29
C SER A 40 -6.93 7.50 -11.55
N ALA A 41 -6.71 6.58 -12.50
CA ALA A 41 -7.53 6.50 -13.70
C ALA A 41 -9.00 6.20 -13.36
N VAL A 42 -9.24 5.20 -12.50
CA VAL A 42 -10.59 4.81 -12.07
C VAL A 42 -11.27 5.93 -11.27
N VAL A 43 -10.56 6.58 -10.36
CA VAL A 43 -11.11 7.67 -9.54
C VAL A 43 -11.45 8.88 -10.41
N LEU A 44 -10.58 9.29 -11.34
CA LEU A 44 -10.89 10.39 -12.26
C LEU A 44 -12.07 10.04 -13.16
N ALA A 45 -12.15 8.81 -13.68
CA ALA A 45 -13.28 8.33 -14.46
C ALA A 45 -14.59 8.35 -13.65
N SER A 46 -14.56 7.96 -12.38
CA SER A 46 -15.72 8.01 -11.49
C SER A 46 -16.20 9.45 -11.16
N LEU A 47 -15.30 10.42 -11.30
CA LEU A 47 -15.60 11.85 -11.20
C LEU A 47 -16.04 12.47 -12.55
N GLY A 48 -16.28 11.63 -13.57
CA GLY A 48 -16.75 12.07 -14.89
C GLY A 48 -15.66 12.59 -15.83
N GLN A 49 -14.37 12.39 -15.49
CA GLN A 49 -13.27 12.78 -16.36
C GLN A 49 -12.99 11.69 -17.42
N ARG A 50 -12.64 12.13 -18.63
CA ARG A 50 -12.04 11.21 -19.62
C ARG A 50 -10.56 11.02 -19.30
N VAL A 51 -10.10 9.78 -19.34
CA VAL A 51 -8.72 9.44 -18.98
C VAL A 51 -8.05 8.70 -20.13
N HIS A 52 -6.84 9.11 -20.48
CA HIS A 52 -5.97 8.38 -21.39
C HIS A 52 -4.77 7.84 -20.60
N LEU A 53 -4.72 6.53 -20.41
CA LEU A 53 -3.66 5.86 -19.64
C LEU A 53 -2.62 5.27 -20.62
N TYR A 54 -1.42 5.82 -20.60
CA TYR A 54 -0.25 5.24 -21.26
C TYR A 54 0.44 4.27 -20.31
N ALA A 55 0.39 3.00 -20.64
CA ALA A 55 0.97 1.95 -19.82
C ALA A 55 1.56 0.85 -20.70
N ASP A 56 2.59 0.16 -20.22
CA ASP A 56 2.96 -1.13 -20.75
C ASP A 56 1.85 -2.14 -20.46
N ASN A 57 1.28 -2.75 -21.50
CA ASN A 57 0.10 -3.60 -21.36
C ASN A 57 0.36 -4.86 -20.53
N GLU A 58 1.55 -5.44 -20.66
CA GLU A 58 1.92 -6.65 -19.93
C GLU A 58 2.09 -6.32 -18.45
N LEU A 59 2.83 -5.24 -18.12
CA LEU A 59 3.02 -4.78 -16.75
C LEU A 59 1.72 -4.29 -16.11
N LEU A 60 0.87 -3.60 -16.88
CA LEU A 60 -0.46 -3.18 -16.41
C LEU A 60 -1.32 -4.39 -16.05
N THR A 61 -1.37 -5.39 -16.93
CA THR A 61 -2.12 -6.63 -16.68
C THR A 61 -1.60 -7.36 -15.44
N GLN A 62 -0.28 -7.46 -15.30
CA GLN A 62 0.33 -8.05 -14.10
C GLN A 62 -0.05 -7.29 -12.83
N GLN A 63 -0.03 -5.95 -12.86
CA GLN A 63 -0.44 -5.13 -11.71
C GLN A 63 -1.91 -5.36 -11.35
N ILE A 64 -2.81 -5.34 -12.33
CA ILE A 64 -4.24 -5.57 -12.11
C ILE A 64 -4.46 -6.96 -11.50
N GLN A 65 -3.80 -8.00 -12.00
CA GLN A 65 -3.87 -9.36 -11.45
C GLN A 65 -3.31 -9.43 -10.02
N GLN A 66 -2.17 -8.80 -9.76
CA GLN A 66 -1.53 -8.78 -8.44
C GLN A 66 -2.40 -8.09 -7.36
N TYR A 67 -3.25 -7.14 -7.77
CA TYR A 67 -4.22 -6.45 -6.92
C TYR A 67 -5.64 -7.00 -7.10
N GLY A 68 -5.80 -8.24 -7.53
CA GLY A 68 -7.11 -8.90 -7.70
C GLY A 68 -7.98 -8.94 -6.43
N PHE A 69 -7.37 -8.82 -5.24
CA PHE A 69 -8.06 -8.71 -3.96
C PHE A 69 -8.71 -7.33 -3.71
N GLU A 70 -8.40 -6.32 -4.52
CA GLU A 70 -9.06 -5.00 -4.50
C GLU A 70 -10.38 -5.05 -5.29
N HIS A 71 -11.35 -5.82 -4.84
CA HIS A 71 -12.56 -6.15 -5.59
C HIS A 71 -13.33 -4.92 -6.07
N HIS A 72 -13.36 -3.85 -5.27
CA HIS A 72 -14.06 -2.62 -5.66
C HIS A 72 -13.36 -1.90 -6.80
N LEU A 73 -12.03 -1.76 -6.73
CA LEU A 73 -11.22 -1.20 -7.81
C LEU A 73 -11.36 -2.03 -9.09
N GLN A 74 -11.30 -3.37 -8.98
CA GLN A 74 -11.41 -4.28 -10.12
C GLN A 74 -12.75 -4.14 -10.86
N ALA A 75 -13.85 -4.09 -10.11
CA ALA A 75 -15.18 -3.92 -10.69
C ALA A 75 -15.33 -2.59 -11.43
N LEU A 76 -14.82 -1.49 -10.84
CA LEU A 76 -14.85 -0.18 -11.46
C LEU A 76 -13.90 -0.09 -12.67
N TRP A 77 -12.72 -0.69 -12.59
CA TRP A 77 -11.81 -0.78 -13.72
C TRP A 77 -12.48 -1.42 -14.93
N GLN A 78 -13.08 -2.60 -14.77
CA GLN A 78 -13.81 -3.28 -15.85
C GLN A 78 -14.95 -2.44 -16.43
N MET A 79 -15.61 -1.64 -15.60
CA MET A 79 -16.70 -0.77 -16.04
C MET A 79 -16.19 0.43 -16.85
N TYR A 80 -15.10 1.08 -16.41
CA TYR A 80 -14.63 2.33 -17.03
C TYR A 80 -13.64 2.10 -18.16
N GLU A 81 -12.92 0.95 -18.20
CA GLU A 81 -11.93 0.61 -19.22
C GLU A 81 -12.50 0.71 -20.66
N GLN A 82 -13.78 0.44 -20.82
CA GLN A 82 -14.45 0.48 -22.15
C GLN A 82 -15.19 1.79 -22.43
N GLN A 83 -15.40 2.62 -21.41
CA GLN A 83 -16.28 3.79 -21.52
C GLN A 83 -15.55 5.14 -21.37
N GLN A 84 -14.62 5.24 -20.41
CA GLN A 84 -13.98 6.50 -20.05
C GLN A 84 -12.46 6.42 -19.92
N VAL A 85 -11.91 5.23 -19.72
CA VAL A 85 -10.47 5.00 -19.69
C VAL A 85 -10.02 4.38 -21.00
N ILE A 86 -9.31 5.15 -21.79
CA ILE A 86 -8.68 4.68 -23.03
C ILE A 86 -7.27 4.25 -22.68
N ILE A 87 -6.93 2.98 -22.95
CA ILE A 87 -5.60 2.44 -22.69
C ILE A 87 -4.79 2.46 -23.99
N SER A 88 -3.65 3.12 -23.95
CA SER A 88 -2.62 3.02 -24.99
C SER A 88 -1.48 2.14 -24.51
N THR A 89 -1.28 1.04 -25.21
CA THR A 89 -0.37 -0.05 -24.82
C THR A 89 1.11 0.22 -25.12
N ALA A 90 1.43 1.31 -25.78
CA ALA A 90 2.80 1.72 -26.02
C ALA A 90 3.17 2.83 -25.03
N LEU A 91 3.90 2.49 -23.96
CA LEU A 91 4.82 3.48 -23.40
C LEU A 91 5.74 3.85 -24.57
N PRO A 92 5.71 5.10 -25.03
CA PRO A 92 6.62 5.49 -26.09
C PRO A 92 8.03 5.21 -25.64
N ALA A 93 8.79 4.50 -26.46
CA ALA A 93 10.19 4.14 -26.21
C ALA A 93 11.08 5.38 -26.00
N SER A 94 10.58 6.56 -26.40
CA SER A 94 11.18 7.87 -26.12
C SER A 94 10.10 8.91 -25.85
N ALA A 95 10.43 9.96 -25.14
CA ALA A 95 9.57 11.12 -24.98
C ALA A 95 9.21 11.76 -26.34
N ASP A 96 10.08 11.66 -27.34
CA ASP A 96 9.80 12.11 -28.70
C ASP A 96 8.58 11.41 -29.28
N THR A 97 8.39 10.11 -29.01
CA THR A 97 7.22 9.36 -29.47
C THR A 97 5.94 9.79 -28.72
N LEU A 98 6.02 10.12 -27.42
CA LEU A 98 4.91 10.68 -26.65
C LEU A 98 4.51 12.06 -27.19
N ILE A 99 5.50 12.86 -27.48
CA ILE A 99 5.32 14.25 -27.93
C ILE A 99 4.90 14.28 -29.39
N GLN A 100 5.55 13.49 -30.24
CA GLN A 100 5.11 13.33 -31.64
C GLN A 100 3.68 12.81 -31.73
N TYR A 101 3.28 11.88 -30.87
CA TYR A 101 1.90 11.45 -30.82
C TYR A 101 0.96 12.58 -30.47
N TYR A 102 1.31 13.48 -29.52
CA TYR A 102 0.50 14.65 -29.16
C TYR A 102 0.70 15.86 -30.08
N GLU A 103 1.83 15.96 -30.76
CA GLU A 103 2.07 17.00 -31.77
C GLU A 103 1.48 16.63 -33.13
N THR A 104 1.50 15.34 -33.49
CA THR A 104 0.89 14.85 -34.74
C THR A 104 -0.59 14.58 -34.60
N THR A 105 -1.08 14.30 -33.40
CA THR A 105 -2.49 14.39 -33.04
C THR A 105 -2.85 15.83 -32.59
N ASN A 106 -2.34 16.84 -33.26
CA ASN A 106 -3.19 18.00 -33.51
C ASN A 106 -4.39 17.42 -34.24
N PHE A 107 -5.26 16.90 -33.51
CA PHE A 107 -6.56 16.29 -33.69
C PHE A 107 -7.18 16.40 -35.13
N SER A 108 -6.36 16.56 -36.15
CA SER A 108 -6.77 16.67 -37.53
C SER A 108 -6.44 15.46 -38.41
N ASP A 109 -5.79 14.42 -37.88
CA ASP A 109 -5.49 13.22 -38.68
C ASP A 109 -5.59 11.90 -37.90
N SER A 110 -6.82 11.58 -37.47
CA SER A 110 -7.19 10.35 -36.77
C SER A 110 -7.34 9.12 -37.69
N ARG A 111 -6.46 8.91 -38.70
CA ARG A 111 -6.64 7.84 -39.70
C ARG A 111 -5.92 6.53 -39.41
N HIS A 112 -5.29 6.32 -38.24
CA HIS A 112 -4.56 5.07 -37.96
C HIS A 112 -4.74 4.52 -36.55
N ILE A 113 -5.92 4.68 -35.93
CA ILE A 113 -6.33 3.86 -34.79
C ILE A 113 -7.50 3.00 -35.26
N ASN A 114 -7.41 1.70 -35.05
CA ASN A 114 -8.40 0.70 -35.46
C ASN A 114 -9.85 1.15 -35.29
N GLU A 115 -10.68 0.83 -36.22
CA GLU A 115 -12.05 1.27 -36.53
C GLU A 115 -13.12 1.18 -35.40
N SER A 116 -12.76 1.14 -34.14
CA SER A 116 -13.73 1.03 -33.02
C SER A 116 -13.58 2.02 -31.86
N ASN A 117 -12.59 2.90 -31.86
CA ASN A 117 -12.44 3.92 -30.81
C ASN A 117 -12.13 5.29 -31.41
N GLU A 118 -13.13 5.94 -31.98
CA GLU A 118 -13.06 7.35 -32.38
C GLU A 118 -12.88 8.24 -31.15
N ILE A 119 -11.66 8.77 -30.94
CA ILE A 119 -11.48 9.94 -30.10
C ILE A 119 -12.07 11.11 -30.87
N ASP A 120 -13.09 11.72 -30.30
CA ASP A 120 -13.75 12.89 -30.86
C ASP A 120 -12.70 13.98 -31.17
N ASP A 121 -12.71 14.49 -32.40
CA ASP A 121 -11.71 15.37 -33.05
C ASP A 121 -11.52 16.73 -32.37
N GLN A 122 -12.10 16.94 -31.16
CA GLN A 122 -12.10 18.20 -30.40
C GLN A 122 -11.61 18.09 -28.95
N SER A 123 -11.05 16.93 -28.54
CA SER A 123 -10.58 16.75 -27.16
C SER A 123 -9.31 17.54 -26.87
N THR A 124 -9.27 18.28 -25.78
CA THR A 124 -8.09 19.03 -25.29
C THR A 124 -7.52 18.32 -24.06
N VAL A 125 -6.20 18.36 -23.89
CA VAL A 125 -5.55 17.80 -22.69
C VAL A 125 -5.77 18.74 -21.52
N ALA A 126 -6.28 18.23 -20.39
CA ALA A 126 -6.45 18.98 -19.15
C ALA A 126 -5.17 18.97 -18.29
N LEU A 127 -4.49 17.85 -18.19
CA LEU A 127 -3.27 17.68 -17.42
C LEU A 127 -2.48 16.43 -17.85
N TYR A 128 -1.19 16.39 -17.46
CA TYR A 128 -0.36 15.20 -17.46
C TYR A 128 -0.11 14.71 -16.03
N TRP A 129 -0.20 13.40 -15.79
CA TRP A 129 0.11 12.79 -14.50
C TRP A 129 1.14 11.68 -14.66
N LEU A 130 2.35 11.89 -14.14
CA LEU A 130 3.51 11.01 -14.26
C LEU A 130 3.66 10.14 -13.01
N PHE A 131 3.66 8.83 -13.17
CA PHE A 131 3.86 7.86 -12.08
C PHE A 131 5.28 7.32 -12.14
N LEU A 132 6.20 7.91 -11.38
CA LEU A 132 7.63 7.66 -11.47
C LEU A 132 8.04 6.20 -11.27
N ASP A 133 7.35 5.50 -10.37
CA ASP A 133 7.65 4.09 -10.08
C ASP A 133 7.47 3.19 -11.32
N SER A 134 6.59 3.58 -12.24
CA SER A 134 6.32 2.88 -13.49
C SER A 134 7.24 3.29 -14.64
N ILE A 135 7.63 4.56 -14.70
CA ILE A 135 8.36 5.14 -15.85
C ILE A 135 9.83 5.43 -15.54
N LYS A 136 10.34 4.90 -14.43
CA LYS A 136 11.70 5.18 -13.94
C LYS A 136 12.82 5.01 -14.98
N PRO A 137 12.83 3.98 -15.84
CA PRO A 137 13.88 3.85 -16.85
C PRO A 137 13.88 4.98 -17.88
N VAL A 138 12.69 5.54 -18.17
CA VAL A 138 12.47 6.51 -19.24
C VAL A 138 12.68 7.95 -18.78
N TRP A 139 12.07 8.34 -17.65
CA TRP A 139 12.14 9.74 -17.18
C TRP A 139 13.51 10.14 -16.64
N ALA A 140 14.37 9.17 -16.28
CA ALA A 140 15.75 9.44 -15.89
C ALA A 140 16.64 9.85 -17.07
N GLU A 141 16.19 9.65 -18.31
CA GLU A 141 16.92 10.03 -19.50
C GLU A 141 16.75 11.53 -19.80
N ALA A 142 17.86 12.23 -19.98
CA ALA A 142 17.85 13.66 -20.30
C ALA A 142 17.10 13.97 -21.61
N SER A 143 17.10 13.03 -22.56
CA SER A 143 16.36 13.08 -23.82
C SER A 143 14.86 13.22 -23.58
N TRP A 144 14.30 12.44 -22.65
CA TRP A 144 12.89 12.48 -22.32
C TRP A 144 12.44 13.83 -21.74
N ILE A 145 13.22 14.36 -20.76
CA ILE A 145 12.95 15.70 -20.19
C ILE A 145 13.04 16.78 -21.27
N THR A 146 14.06 16.70 -22.13
CA THR A 146 14.26 17.65 -23.21
C THR A 146 13.06 17.65 -24.17
N ALA A 147 12.65 16.48 -24.64
CA ALA A 147 11.51 16.35 -25.54
C ALA A 147 10.21 16.82 -24.88
N PHE A 148 9.97 16.45 -23.61
CA PHE A 148 8.78 16.92 -22.87
C PHE A 148 8.76 18.44 -22.68
N ASN A 149 9.93 19.08 -22.57
CA ASN A 149 10.06 20.53 -22.48
C ASN A 149 9.82 21.25 -23.82
N HIS A 150 10.08 20.61 -24.97
CA HIS A 150 9.90 21.18 -26.30
C HIS A 150 8.46 21.07 -26.81
N SER A 151 7.57 20.33 -26.12
CA SER A 151 6.18 20.22 -26.54
C SER A 151 5.48 21.59 -26.48
N HIS A 152 4.62 21.86 -27.45
CA HIS A 152 3.91 23.14 -27.58
C HIS A 152 2.90 23.43 -26.45
N GLN A 153 2.60 22.42 -25.60
CA GLN A 153 1.64 22.55 -24.51
C GLN A 153 2.30 22.91 -23.17
N GLN A 154 3.21 23.87 -23.16
CA GLN A 154 3.93 24.31 -21.95
C GLN A 154 3.04 24.87 -20.82
N SER A 155 1.81 25.27 -21.15
CA SER A 155 0.85 25.82 -20.19
C SER A 155 0.03 24.78 -19.45
N LEU A 156 0.14 23.47 -19.78
CA LEU A 156 -0.65 22.44 -19.12
C LEU A 156 -0.02 22.02 -17.78
N PRO A 157 -0.85 21.74 -16.76
CA PRO A 157 -0.41 21.19 -15.49
C PRO A 157 0.26 19.83 -15.65
N VAL A 158 1.36 19.62 -14.93
CA VAL A 158 2.04 18.33 -14.82
C VAL A 158 2.06 17.91 -13.37
N ILE A 159 1.50 16.75 -13.07
CA ILE A 159 1.54 16.16 -11.76
C ILE A 159 2.59 15.04 -11.78
N ILE A 160 3.39 14.99 -10.73
CA ILE A 160 4.36 13.93 -10.48
C ILE A 160 3.88 13.15 -9.27
N SER A 161 3.88 11.83 -9.34
CA SER A 161 3.65 10.94 -8.20
C SER A 161 4.66 9.80 -8.20
N GLY A 162 4.94 9.26 -7.03
CA GLY A 162 5.88 8.17 -6.83
C GLY A 162 6.77 8.40 -5.62
N THR A 163 7.58 7.39 -5.33
CA THR A 163 8.47 7.38 -4.18
C THR A 163 9.91 7.37 -4.65
N GLU A 164 10.65 8.45 -4.42
CA GLU A 164 12.07 8.57 -4.76
C GLU A 164 12.92 9.02 -3.55
N LYS A 165 14.25 9.03 -3.72
CA LYS A 165 15.14 9.64 -2.73
C LYS A 165 14.81 11.12 -2.58
N LEU A 166 15.04 11.66 -1.40
CA LEU A 166 14.81 13.10 -1.15
C LEU A 166 15.55 13.96 -2.17
N GLY A 167 14.84 14.93 -2.71
CA GLY A 167 15.34 15.89 -3.69
C GLY A 167 15.20 15.44 -5.15
N VAL A 168 14.89 14.17 -5.44
CA VAL A 168 14.78 13.66 -6.81
C VAL A 168 13.54 14.23 -7.51
N VAL A 169 12.39 14.23 -6.84
CA VAL A 169 11.16 14.81 -7.40
C VAL A 169 11.30 16.31 -7.57
N SER A 170 11.91 16.99 -6.59
CA SER A 170 12.20 18.43 -6.66
C SER A 170 13.12 18.78 -7.83
N ALA A 171 14.17 18.01 -8.05
CA ALA A 171 15.10 18.20 -9.16
C ALA A 171 14.40 17.96 -10.51
N LEU A 172 13.59 16.90 -10.62
CA LEU A 172 12.80 16.63 -11.82
C LEU A 172 11.85 17.79 -12.12
N ALA A 173 11.12 18.26 -11.11
CA ALA A 173 10.19 19.37 -11.28
C ALA A 173 10.89 20.68 -11.73
N GLN A 174 12.11 20.92 -11.25
CA GLN A 174 12.91 22.07 -11.70
C GLN A 174 13.36 21.93 -13.15
N ASN A 175 13.75 20.72 -13.56
CA ASN A 175 14.20 20.44 -14.93
C ASN A 175 13.06 20.50 -15.95
N LEU A 176 11.80 20.30 -15.52
CA LEU A 176 10.64 20.52 -16.37
C LEU A 176 10.45 22.03 -16.57
N GLN A 177 10.61 22.53 -17.80
CA GLN A 177 10.46 23.95 -18.17
C GLN A 177 9.00 24.34 -18.26
N ARG A 178 8.24 24.08 -17.20
CA ARG A 178 6.81 24.35 -17.09
C ARG A 178 6.53 25.14 -15.83
N ALA A 179 5.56 26.04 -15.90
CA ALA A 179 5.16 26.88 -14.77
C ALA A 179 4.39 26.05 -13.72
N TRP A 180 3.54 25.14 -14.17
CA TRP A 180 2.60 24.41 -13.31
C TRP A 180 3.01 22.95 -13.17
N VAL A 181 3.94 22.71 -12.26
CA VAL A 181 4.40 21.36 -11.88
C VAL A 181 4.05 21.10 -10.43
N TYR A 182 3.47 19.95 -10.17
CA TYR A 182 2.96 19.54 -8.87
C TYR A 182 3.49 18.18 -8.47
N TYR A 183 3.56 17.95 -7.17
CA TYR A 183 3.83 16.64 -6.60
C TYR A 183 2.69 16.19 -5.71
N VAL A 184 2.11 15.03 -6.00
CA VAL A 184 1.06 14.39 -5.19
C VAL A 184 1.59 13.06 -4.66
N PRO A 185 2.05 12.99 -3.40
CA PRO A 185 2.43 11.74 -2.77
C PRO A 185 1.19 10.97 -2.32
N PHE A 186 1.18 9.66 -2.54
CA PHE A 186 0.08 8.79 -2.12
C PHE A 186 0.22 8.34 -0.66
N VAL A 187 0.18 9.30 0.29
CA VAL A 187 0.24 9.02 1.74
C VAL A 187 -1.06 8.45 2.28
N PHE A 188 -2.14 8.52 1.53
CA PHE A 188 -3.49 8.18 1.92
C PHE A 188 -3.95 6.81 1.39
N LEU A 189 -3.28 6.22 0.41
CA LEU A 189 -3.70 4.95 -0.15
C LEU A 189 -3.61 3.82 0.87
N GLN A 190 -4.71 3.09 1.01
CA GLN A 190 -4.82 1.94 1.89
C GLN A 190 -5.02 0.68 1.05
N GLU A 191 -4.01 -0.17 1.03
CA GLU A 191 -4.11 -1.48 0.38
C GLU A 191 -5.20 -2.32 1.05
N GLY A 192 -6.11 -2.85 0.26
CA GLY A 192 -7.37 -3.45 0.68
C GLY A 192 -8.60 -2.55 0.49
N ASP A 193 -8.38 -1.24 0.26
CA ASP A 193 -9.42 -0.23 -0.04
C ASP A 193 -8.82 0.99 -0.76
N VAL A 194 -8.04 0.74 -1.82
CA VAL A 194 -7.32 1.82 -2.52
C VAL A 194 -8.25 2.84 -3.18
N TYR A 195 -9.37 2.40 -3.75
CA TYR A 195 -10.34 3.29 -4.40
C TYR A 195 -10.96 4.28 -3.42
N SER A 196 -11.56 3.77 -2.32
CA SER A 196 -12.25 4.65 -1.36
C SER A 196 -11.28 5.56 -0.63
N SER A 197 -10.06 5.08 -0.33
CA SER A 197 -9.02 5.87 0.32
C SER A 197 -8.48 7.00 -0.56
N MET A 198 -8.50 6.84 -1.89
CA MET A 198 -8.16 7.90 -2.82
C MET A 198 -9.31 8.89 -3.04
N LEU A 199 -10.54 8.39 -3.12
CA LEU A 199 -11.72 9.24 -3.29
C LEU A 199 -11.96 10.15 -2.08
N ASN A 200 -11.67 9.64 -0.86
CA ASN A 200 -11.83 10.35 0.42
C ASN A 200 -10.53 10.32 1.22
N PRO A 201 -9.48 11.03 0.80
CA PRO A 201 -8.17 10.92 1.42
C PRO A 201 -8.16 11.46 2.85
N SER A 202 -7.53 10.73 3.76
CA SER A 202 -7.35 11.18 5.15
C SER A 202 -6.45 12.42 5.23
N LEU A 203 -5.46 12.51 4.35
CA LEU A 203 -4.54 13.63 4.23
C LEU A 203 -4.16 13.83 2.76
N TRP A 204 -4.48 14.98 2.19
CA TRP A 204 -4.04 15.38 0.87
C TRP A 204 -2.83 16.30 0.97
N LEU A 205 -1.72 15.89 0.38
CA LEU A 205 -0.51 16.70 0.29
C LEU A 205 -0.30 17.13 -1.16
N LEU A 206 0.04 18.40 -1.38
CA LEU A 206 0.33 18.96 -2.69
C LEU A 206 1.62 19.77 -2.67
N GLY A 207 2.64 19.32 -3.39
CA GLY A 207 3.83 20.09 -3.69
C GLY A 207 3.60 20.99 -4.89
N GLU A 208 3.93 22.28 -4.80
CA GLU A 208 3.81 23.24 -5.88
C GLU A 208 5.21 23.73 -6.29
N LYS A 209 5.53 23.68 -7.60
CA LYS A 209 6.76 24.32 -8.11
C LYS A 209 6.65 25.85 -8.07
N THR A 210 5.50 26.35 -8.48
CA THR A 210 5.15 27.79 -8.42
C THR A 210 4.13 27.97 -7.31
N ALA A 211 4.46 28.78 -6.32
CA ALA A 211 3.60 29.01 -5.17
C ALA A 211 2.19 29.53 -5.59
N ASN A 212 1.17 29.00 -4.92
CA ASN A 212 -0.24 29.35 -5.16
C ASN A 212 -0.76 29.06 -6.57
N SER A 213 -0.15 28.11 -7.28
CA SER A 213 -0.56 27.70 -8.63
C SER A 213 -1.65 26.61 -8.65
N ARG A 214 -2.03 26.03 -7.51
CA ARG A 214 -3.03 24.94 -7.39
C ARG A 214 -4.40 25.23 -8.02
N GLN A 215 -4.72 26.50 -8.24
CA GLN A 215 -5.94 26.89 -8.96
C GLN A 215 -6.00 26.35 -10.40
N HIS A 216 -4.86 25.95 -10.99
CA HIS A 216 -4.80 25.33 -12.31
C HIS A 216 -5.05 23.82 -12.28
N LEU A 217 -5.33 23.22 -11.10
CA LEU A 217 -5.69 21.82 -10.91
C LEU A 217 -7.18 21.62 -10.66
N GLU A 218 -8.04 22.23 -11.49
CA GLU A 218 -9.50 22.13 -11.35
C GLU A 218 -9.99 20.68 -11.32
N VAL A 219 -9.38 19.82 -12.12
CA VAL A 219 -9.71 18.37 -12.20
C VAL A 219 -9.56 17.65 -10.85
N LEU A 220 -8.57 18.03 -10.03
CA LEU A 220 -8.33 17.43 -8.72
C LEU A 220 -9.07 18.11 -7.57
N LYS A 221 -9.77 19.22 -7.84
CA LYS A 221 -10.50 19.97 -6.83
C LYS A 221 -11.49 19.14 -6.03
N PRO A 222 -12.26 18.19 -6.61
CA PRO A 222 -13.13 17.31 -5.83
C PRO A 222 -12.36 16.48 -4.80
N LEU A 223 -11.22 15.90 -5.17
CA LEU A 223 -10.39 15.09 -4.26
C LEU A 223 -9.80 15.94 -3.12
N MET A 224 -9.35 17.15 -3.44
CA MET A 224 -8.83 18.10 -2.45
C MET A 224 -9.92 18.54 -1.46
N GLN A 225 -11.16 18.70 -1.92
CA GLN A 225 -12.31 19.10 -1.10
C GLN A 225 -12.84 17.95 -0.23
N HIS A 226 -12.76 16.71 -0.70
CA HIS A 226 -13.17 15.52 0.06
C HIS A 226 -12.11 15.08 1.08
N ALA A 227 -10.89 15.61 1.00
CA ALA A 227 -9.84 15.28 1.95
C ALA A 227 -10.21 15.74 3.37
N ARG A 228 -10.00 14.85 4.35
CA ARG A 228 -10.20 15.18 5.77
C ARG A 228 -9.25 16.28 6.25
N ALA A 229 -8.02 16.29 5.73
CA ALA A 229 -7.04 17.33 5.91
C ALA A 229 -6.28 17.53 4.61
N ALA A 230 -5.92 18.78 4.29
CA ALA A 230 -5.12 19.11 3.12
C ALA A 230 -4.02 20.10 3.48
N HIS A 231 -2.83 19.91 2.90
CA HIS A 231 -1.74 20.87 3.03
C HIS A 231 -0.99 21.00 1.72
N HIS A 232 -0.49 22.19 1.45
CA HIS A 232 0.30 22.50 0.25
C HIS A 232 1.53 23.32 0.64
N ALA A 233 2.64 23.03 -0.02
CA ALA A 233 3.93 23.70 0.15
C ALA A 233 4.75 23.56 -1.14
N ASP A 234 6.00 24.00 -1.13
CA ASP A 234 6.94 23.65 -2.19
C ASP A 234 7.19 22.13 -2.25
N ILE A 235 7.61 21.64 -3.42
CA ILE A 235 7.77 20.20 -3.67
C ILE A 235 8.76 19.57 -2.69
N ALA A 236 9.89 20.24 -2.38
CA ALA A 236 10.92 19.70 -1.49
C ALA A 236 10.38 19.50 -0.06
N THR A 237 9.58 20.46 0.43
CA THR A 237 8.91 20.36 1.73
C THR A 237 7.93 19.18 1.77
N ILE A 238 7.15 18.98 0.70
CA ILE A 238 6.19 17.87 0.63
C ILE A 238 6.90 16.51 0.50
N GLU A 239 7.99 16.41 -0.29
CA GLU A 239 8.85 15.21 -0.33
C GLU A 239 9.34 14.83 1.06
N PHE A 240 9.92 15.82 1.76
CA PHE A 240 10.47 15.60 3.10
C PHE A 240 9.38 15.23 4.10
N ALA A 241 8.24 15.91 4.09
CA ALA A 241 7.11 15.65 4.97
C ALA A 241 6.57 14.22 4.78
N ARG A 242 6.41 13.77 3.53
CA ARG A 242 5.99 12.41 3.22
C ARG A 242 6.95 11.37 3.83
N SER A 243 8.22 11.50 3.55
CA SER A 243 9.24 10.56 4.08
C SER A 243 9.30 10.59 5.61
N SER A 244 9.15 11.77 6.22
CA SER A 244 9.10 11.93 7.68
C SER A 244 7.87 11.25 8.30
N ILE A 245 6.70 11.34 7.65
CA ILE A 245 5.49 10.61 8.08
C ILE A 245 5.76 9.11 8.09
N MET A 246 6.31 8.56 7.00
CA MET A 246 6.58 7.12 6.90
C MET A 246 7.60 6.66 7.94
N ALA A 247 8.68 7.42 8.14
CA ALA A 247 9.66 7.14 9.18
C ALA A 247 9.08 7.16 10.60
N MET A 248 8.20 8.12 10.89
CA MET A 248 7.51 8.20 12.19
C MET A 248 6.58 6.99 12.39
N LEU A 249 5.83 6.58 11.37
CA LEU A 249 4.95 5.41 11.47
C LEU A 249 5.76 4.13 11.75
N ALA A 250 6.87 3.93 11.04
CA ALA A 250 7.78 2.82 11.29
C ALA A 250 8.39 2.85 12.71
N THR A 251 8.79 4.05 13.17
CA THR A 251 9.32 4.25 14.54
C THR A 251 8.30 3.85 15.59
N ARG A 252 7.03 4.22 15.42
CA ARG A 252 5.95 3.84 16.35
C ARG A 252 5.76 2.34 16.45
N VAL A 253 5.77 1.65 15.31
CA VAL A 253 5.66 0.18 15.27
C VAL A 253 6.87 -0.47 15.97
N SER A 254 8.10 -0.03 15.65
CA SER A 254 9.30 -0.57 16.28
C SER A 254 9.36 -0.28 17.77
N PHE A 255 8.95 0.92 18.21
CA PHE A 255 8.82 1.24 19.63
C PHE A 255 7.87 0.28 20.36
N MET A 256 6.68 0.01 19.80
CA MET A 256 5.72 -0.92 20.40
C MET A 256 6.25 -2.36 20.41
N ASN A 257 7.00 -2.74 19.37
CA ASN A 257 7.65 -4.06 19.29
C ASN A 257 8.74 -4.21 20.36
N GLU A 258 9.55 -3.19 20.59
CA GLU A 258 10.54 -3.19 21.67
C GLU A 258 9.86 -3.24 23.05
N MET A 259 8.81 -2.43 23.29
CA MET A 259 8.02 -2.47 24.52
C MET A 259 7.33 -3.82 24.74
N SER A 260 6.95 -4.52 23.67
CA SER A 260 6.34 -5.85 23.79
C SER A 260 7.26 -6.90 24.41
N ARG A 261 8.57 -6.80 24.17
CA ARG A 261 9.56 -7.70 24.79
C ARG A 261 9.67 -7.47 26.30
N LEU A 262 9.64 -6.21 26.71
CA LEU A 262 9.59 -5.86 28.14
C LEU A 262 8.26 -6.31 28.77
N ALA A 263 7.14 -6.13 28.06
CA ALA A 263 5.82 -6.57 28.49
C ALA A 263 5.76 -8.09 28.70
N ASP A 264 6.36 -8.89 27.82
CA ASP A 264 6.51 -10.35 27.99
C ASP A 264 7.23 -10.68 29.31
N SER A 265 8.34 -9.99 29.61
CA SER A 265 9.12 -10.24 30.84
C SER A 265 8.39 -9.83 32.12
N GLN A 266 7.49 -8.87 32.03
CA GLN A 266 6.70 -8.33 33.16
C GLN A 266 5.28 -8.90 33.22
N GLN A 267 4.92 -9.83 32.33
CA GLN A 267 3.56 -10.39 32.22
C GLN A 267 2.47 -9.34 32.03
N VAL A 268 2.78 -8.28 31.27
CA VAL A 268 1.85 -7.19 30.95
C VAL A 268 1.25 -7.42 29.56
N ASP A 269 -0.04 -7.16 29.38
CA ASP A 269 -0.69 -7.22 28.05
C ASP A 269 -0.39 -5.93 27.27
N ILE A 270 0.51 -6.01 26.31
CA ILE A 270 0.91 -4.89 25.44
C ILE A 270 -0.27 -4.25 24.70
N LYS A 271 -1.33 -5.01 24.41
CA LYS A 271 -2.53 -4.52 23.74
C LYS A 271 -3.33 -3.55 24.63
N GLN A 272 -3.32 -3.77 25.95
CA GLN A 272 -3.87 -2.84 26.92
C GLN A 272 -3.02 -1.56 27.00
N VAL A 273 -1.69 -1.71 27.06
CA VAL A 273 -0.75 -0.59 27.04
C VAL A 273 -0.97 0.29 25.81
N SER A 274 -1.05 -0.33 24.64
CA SER A 274 -1.35 0.34 23.36
C SER A 274 -2.64 1.16 23.41
N ARG A 275 -3.71 0.60 23.97
CA ARG A 275 -4.99 1.29 24.13
C ARG A 275 -4.87 2.51 25.05
N ILE A 276 -4.21 2.35 26.19
CA ILE A 276 -4.01 3.44 27.16
C ILE A 276 -3.17 4.56 26.53
N MET A 277 -2.07 4.22 25.86
CA MET A 277 -1.25 5.20 25.16
C MET A 277 -2.04 5.96 24.08
N GLY A 278 -2.91 5.25 23.36
CA GLY A 278 -3.76 5.84 22.33
C GLY A 278 -4.81 6.83 22.84
N LEU A 279 -5.16 6.81 24.14
CA LEU A 279 -6.04 7.78 24.79
C LEU A 279 -5.36 9.13 25.03
N ASP A 280 -4.02 9.16 25.12
CA ASP A 280 -3.29 10.42 25.21
C ASP A 280 -3.29 11.10 23.83
N ALA A 281 -3.92 12.28 23.74
CA ALA A 281 -4.04 13.04 22.49
C ALA A 281 -2.68 13.43 21.88
N ARG A 282 -1.62 13.54 22.68
CA ARG A 282 -0.26 13.82 22.22
C ARG A 282 0.34 12.63 21.47
N VAL A 283 -0.10 11.41 21.82
CA VAL A 283 0.34 10.16 21.19
C VAL A 283 -0.59 9.77 20.06
N GLY A 284 -1.91 9.71 20.28
CA GLY A 284 -2.91 9.23 19.33
C GLY A 284 -2.84 7.71 19.13
N SER A 285 -3.89 7.11 18.56
CA SER A 285 -4.10 5.66 18.57
C SER A 285 -3.46 4.88 17.40
N SER A 286 -3.03 5.56 16.34
CA SER A 286 -2.57 4.90 15.10
C SER A 286 -1.15 4.33 15.25
N TYR A 287 -0.88 3.17 14.64
CA TYR A 287 0.44 2.54 14.59
C TYR A 287 1.06 2.21 15.97
N LEU A 288 0.21 1.86 16.95
CA LEU A 288 0.64 1.44 18.29
C LEU A 288 0.47 -0.08 18.51
N GLN A 289 0.33 -0.87 17.48
CA GLN A 289 0.17 -2.32 17.63
C GLN A 289 1.53 -3.02 17.55
N ALA A 290 1.84 -3.81 18.59
CA ALA A 290 2.96 -4.72 18.55
C ALA A 290 2.58 -5.99 17.76
N GLY A 291 3.55 -6.55 17.05
CA GLY A 291 3.39 -7.76 16.25
C GLY A 291 4.72 -8.23 15.69
N TRP A 292 4.72 -8.93 14.60
CA TRP A 292 5.92 -9.50 13.95
C TRP A 292 6.70 -8.53 13.04
N GLY A 293 6.54 -7.24 13.26
CA GLY A 293 7.19 -6.19 12.48
C GLY A 293 6.32 -5.64 11.36
N PHE A 294 6.82 -4.59 10.71
CA PHE A 294 6.19 -4.05 9.50
C PHE A 294 6.82 -4.65 8.25
N GLY A 295 5.99 -4.84 7.24
CA GLY A 295 6.35 -5.30 5.90
C GLY A 295 5.73 -4.42 4.83
N GLY A 296 5.46 -5.03 3.67
CA GLY A 296 5.02 -4.31 2.49
C GLY A 296 6.17 -3.54 1.84
N ASN A 297 5.84 -2.77 0.82
CA ASN A 297 6.85 -2.03 0.07
C ASN A 297 7.10 -0.61 0.62
N THR A 298 6.10 0.02 1.26
CA THR A 298 6.15 1.45 1.58
C THR A 298 7.14 1.77 2.70
N LEU A 299 6.92 1.26 3.92
CA LEU A 299 7.75 1.61 5.07
C LEU A 299 9.22 1.17 4.92
N PRO A 300 9.51 -0.09 4.52
CA PRO A 300 10.91 -0.51 4.32
C PRO A 300 11.63 0.29 3.25
N THR A 301 10.97 0.57 2.12
CA THR A 301 11.56 1.33 1.01
C THR A 301 11.83 2.77 1.40
N GLU A 302 10.93 3.43 2.13
CA GLU A 302 11.13 4.80 2.61
C GLU A 302 12.32 4.90 3.57
N LEU A 303 12.40 4.00 4.55
CA LEU A 303 13.52 3.98 5.48
C LEU A 303 14.85 3.76 4.76
N ALA A 304 14.90 2.85 3.78
CA ALA A 304 16.08 2.63 2.97
C ALA A 304 16.46 3.87 2.15
N LYS A 305 15.51 4.57 1.55
CA LYS A 305 15.74 5.82 0.80
C LYS A 305 16.21 6.96 1.71
N LEU A 306 15.64 7.09 2.90
CA LEU A 306 16.10 8.06 3.91
C LEU A 306 17.54 7.75 4.36
N GLN A 307 17.88 6.49 4.61
CA GLN A 307 19.24 6.08 4.95
C GLN A 307 20.22 6.39 3.82
N GLN A 308 19.87 6.12 2.57
CA GLN A 308 20.71 6.49 1.42
C GLN A 308 20.89 8.02 1.31
N SER A 309 19.83 8.79 1.56
CA SER A 309 19.91 10.26 1.55
C SER A 309 20.80 10.78 2.67
N SER A 310 20.72 10.22 3.87
CA SER A 310 21.59 10.59 5.00
C SER A 310 23.08 10.29 4.70
N GLN A 311 23.38 9.14 4.11
CA GLN A 311 24.73 8.76 3.72
C GLN A 311 25.31 9.72 2.67
N THR A 312 24.50 10.14 1.69
CA THR A 312 24.92 11.12 0.67
C THR A 312 25.33 12.46 1.30
N HIS A 313 24.70 12.84 2.43
CA HIS A 313 25.00 14.07 3.15
C HIS A 313 25.93 13.87 4.35
N SER A 314 26.50 12.66 4.53
CA SER A 314 27.35 12.31 5.67
C SER A 314 26.68 12.55 7.03
N LEU A 315 25.36 12.32 7.11
CA LEU A 315 24.58 12.45 8.33
C LEU A 315 24.37 11.08 8.96
N ASP A 316 24.55 10.98 10.28
CA ASP A 316 24.21 9.80 11.05
C ASP A 316 22.75 9.90 11.55
N MET A 317 21.98 8.82 11.38
CA MET A 317 20.57 8.75 11.78
C MET A 317 20.33 7.51 12.66
N PRO A 318 20.87 7.49 13.90
CA PRO A 318 20.86 6.30 14.75
C PRO A 318 19.45 5.82 15.11
N LEU A 319 18.49 6.73 15.25
CA LEU A 319 17.09 6.35 15.51
C LEU A 319 16.53 5.48 14.38
N LEU A 320 16.71 5.87 13.12
CA LEU A 320 16.18 5.11 11.97
C LEU A 320 16.91 3.78 11.79
N GLN A 321 18.22 3.74 12.06
CA GLN A 321 19.00 2.50 12.07
C GLN A 321 18.45 1.53 13.12
N SER A 322 18.18 2.01 14.33
CA SER A 322 17.59 1.22 15.42
C SER A 322 16.19 0.72 15.05
N VAL A 323 15.35 1.54 14.43
CA VAL A 323 14.02 1.18 13.96
C VAL A 323 14.08 0.00 12.96
N MET A 324 15.00 0.06 12.00
CA MET A 324 15.20 -1.02 11.02
C MET A 324 15.71 -2.29 11.68
N HIS A 325 16.69 -2.17 12.59
CA HIS A 325 17.24 -3.32 13.33
C HIS A 325 16.16 -4.02 14.19
N ILE A 326 15.38 -3.25 14.95
CA ILE A 326 14.27 -3.80 15.75
C ILE A 326 13.27 -4.52 14.85
N ASN A 327 12.95 -3.95 13.69
CA ASN A 327 12.00 -4.56 12.76
C ASN A 327 12.49 -5.91 12.21
N GLU A 328 13.76 -6.01 11.84
CA GLU A 328 14.33 -7.26 11.34
C GLU A 328 14.37 -8.34 12.43
N ASP A 329 14.82 -8.00 13.63
CA ASP A 329 14.85 -8.95 14.77
C ASP A 329 13.43 -9.39 15.19
N GLN A 330 12.44 -8.54 15.00
CA GLN A 330 11.06 -8.82 15.37
C GLN A 330 10.43 -9.93 14.50
N LYS A 331 10.85 -10.05 13.25
CA LYS A 331 10.31 -11.06 12.33
C LYS A 331 10.55 -12.49 12.79
N GLU A 332 11.58 -12.71 13.60
CA GLU A 332 11.92 -14.04 14.14
C GLU A 332 11.32 -14.32 15.53
N LEU A 333 10.79 -13.30 16.20
CA LEU A 333 10.41 -13.43 17.62
C LEU A 333 9.37 -14.53 17.85
N ILE A 334 8.38 -14.67 16.98
CA ILE A 334 7.34 -15.70 17.15
C ILE A 334 7.91 -17.12 16.95
N PHE A 335 8.88 -17.28 16.04
CA PHE A 335 9.60 -18.54 15.88
C PHE A 335 10.43 -18.87 17.13
N ARG A 336 11.12 -17.87 17.70
CA ARG A 336 11.88 -18.06 18.96
C ARG A 336 10.98 -18.50 20.10
N LYS A 337 9.76 -17.96 20.24
CA LYS A 337 8.76 -18.40 21.22
C LYS A 337 8.32 -19.85 20.97
N PHE A 338 8.10 -20.23 19.72
CA PHE A 338 7.79 -21.62 19.34
C PHE A 338 8.92 -22.57 19.69
N TRP A 339 10.16 -22.19 19.36
CA TRP A 339 11.34 -22.98 19.68
C TRP A 339 11.50 -23.19 21.20
N GLN A 340 11.32 -22.14 21.99
CA GLN A 340 11.38 -22.17 23.46
C GLN A 340 10.26 -23.05 24.06
N TYR A 341 9.05 -22.94 23.54
CA TYR A 341 7.91 -23.73 24.04
C TYR A 341 8.14 -25.24 23.94
N PHE A 342 8.81 -25.69 22.91
CA PHE A 342 9.15 -27.11 22.71
C PHE A 342 10.57 -27.49 23.18
N ASP A 343 11.22 -26.65 23.98
CA ASP A 343 12.60 -26.87 24.46
C ASP A 343 13.60 -27.24 23.34
N GLY A 344 13.40 -26.70 22.14
CA GLY A 344 14.19 -27.00 20.95
C GLY A 344 13.82 -28.29 20.21
N PHE A 345 12.93 -29.13 20.76
CA PHE A 345 12.49 -30.38 20.11
C PHE A 345 11.42 -30.12 19.05
N ILE A 346 11.79 -29.45 17.96
CA ILE A 346 10.86 -29.02 16.93
C ILE A 346 10.99 -29.75 15.58
N ASP A 347 12.03 -30.55 15.39
CA ASP A 347 12.30 -31.26 14.14
C ASP A 347 11.11 -32.12 13.70
N ASN A 348 10.87 -32.17 12.40
CA ASN A 348 9.84 -32.97 11.73
C ASN A 348 8.40 -32.76 12.24
N LYS A 349 8.13 -31.68 12.94
CA LYS A 349 6.75 -31.32 13.32
C LYS A 349 5.93 -30.91 12.11
N THR A 350 4.63 -30.92 12.28
CA THR A 350 3.69 -30.25 11.34
C THR A 350 3.09 -29.05 12.05
N VAL A 351 3.10 -27.91 11.43
CA VAL A 351 2.48 -26.69 11.96
C VAL A 351 1.46 -26.13 10.99
N MET A 352 0.45 -25.51 11.55
CA MET A 352 -0.55 -24.77 10.78
C MET A 352 -0.26 -23.28 10.85
N ILE A 353 -0.40 -22.57 9.72
CA ILE A 353 -0.18 -21.13 9.63
C ILE A 353 -1.43 -20.50 9.04
N TRP A 354 -2.01 -19.52 9.75
CA TRP A 354 -3.16 -18.77 9.31
C TRP A 354 -2.76 -17.35 8.90
N GLY A 355 -2.93 -17.10 7.60
CA GLY A 355 -2.47 -15.89 6.93
C GLY A 355 -1.10 -16.06 6.28
N GLY A 356 -0.72 -15.09 5.46
CA GLY A 356 0.56 -15.05 4.74
C GLY A 356 0.96 -13.64 4.36
N SER A 357 -0.01 -12.73 4.34
CA SER A 357 0.18 -11.33 3.97
C SER A 357 1.02 -10.59 5.00
N TYR A 358 1.66 -9.50 4.59
CA TYR A 358 2.41 -8.65 5.50
C TYR A 358 1.51 -7.89 6.51
N LYS A 359 0.24 -7.72 6.20
CA LYS A 359 -0.80 -7.20 7.11
C LYS A 359 -2.16 -7.81 6.79
N SER A 360 -3.05 -7.83 7.79
CA SER A 360 -4.44 -8.26 7.59
C SER A 360 -5.14 -7.41 6.52
N GLY A 361 -5.93 -8.06 5.66
CA GLY A 361 -6.66 -7.43 4.56
C GLY A 361 -5.87 -7.22 3.27
N SER A 362 -4.55 -7.37 3.28
CA SER A 362 -3.72 -7.37 2.09
C SER A 362 -3.68 -8.75 1.43
N GLY A 363 -3.58 -8.81 0.11
CA GLY A 363 -3.30 -10.03 -0.65
C GLY A 363 -1.81 -10.24 -0.95
N ARG A 364 -0.91 -9.39 -0.43
CA ARG A 364 0.51 -9.38 -0.79
C ARG A 364 1.40 -9.90 0.32
N THR A 365 2.44 -10.64 -0.08
CA THR A 365 3.45 -11.18 0.83
C THR A 365 4.77 -10.40 0.82
N ALA A 366 4.92 -9.41 -0.05
CA ALA A 366 6.12 -8.60 -0.17
C ALA A 366 6.56 -8.02 1.19
N GLY A 367 7.80 -8.28 1.60
CA GLY A 367 8.32 -7.85 2.90
C GLY A 367 7.64 -8.47 4.12
N SER A 368 6.72 -9.41 3.94
CA SER A 368 6.06 -10.14 5.05
C SER A 368 7.06 -10.98 5.82
N ALA A 369 6.90 -11.03 7.15
CA ALA A 369 7.64 -11.93 8.02
C ALA A 369 7.28 -13.42 7.81
N ILE A 370 6.28 -13.73 6.97
CA ILE A 370 5.96 -15.10 6.57
C ILE A 370 7.16 -15.79 5.90
N HIS A 371 7.93 -15.06 5.08
CA HIS A 371 9.06 -15.63 4.35
C HIS A 371 10.19 -16.11 5.26
N PRO A 372 10.74 -15.30 6.19
CA PRO A 372 11.72 -15.79 7.16
C PRO A 372 11.14 -16.85 8.10
N LEU A 373 9.87 -16.75 8.50
CA LEU A 373 9.22 -17.78 9.32
C LEU A 373 9.19 -19.13 8.60
N LEU A 374 8.73 -19.18 7.35
CA LEU A 374 8.72 -20.40 6.55
C LEU A 374 10.13 -20.97 6.35
N ALA A 375 11.11 -20.12 6.03
CA ALA A 375 12.49 -20.56 5.87
C ALA A 375 13.06 -21.19 7.15
N LEU A 376 12.80 -20.59 8.30
CA LEU A 376 13.20 -21.14 9.61
C LEU A 376 12.50 -22.48 9.90
N LEU A 377 11.19 -22.56 9.71
CA LEU A 377 10.44 -23.81 9.93
C LEU A 377 10.97 -24.94 9.03
N TRP A 378 11.19 -24.67 7.76
CA TRP A 378 11.71 -25.68 6.82
C TRP A 378 13.16 -26.11 7.10
N SER A 379 13.98 -25.24 7.69
CA SER A 379 15.35 -25.60 8.10
C SER A 379 15.38 -26.68 9.17
N TYR A 380 14.27 -26.86 9.93
CA TYR A 380 14.05 -27.96 10.90
C TYR A 380 13.18 -29.10 10.33
N ASN A 381 13.05 -29.19 9.00
CA ASN A 381 12.21 -30.17 8.32
C ASN A 381 10.74 -30.16 8.80
N ILE A 382 10.23 -28.99 9.18
CA ILE A 382 8.85 -28.81 9.65
C ILE A 382 7.91 -28.64 8.46
N ARG A 383 6.88 -29.50 8.40
CA ARG A 383 5.82 -29.37 7.40
C ARG A 383 4.88 -28.21 7.76
N THR A 384 4.58 -27.37 6.80
CA THR A 384 3.72 -26.19 6.98
C THR A 384 2.41 -26.34 6.21
N LEU A 385 1.28 -26.29 6.92
CA LEU A 385 -0.08 -26.23 6.36
C LEU A 385 -0.51 -24.77 6.39
N VAL A 386 -0.55 -24.09 5.25
CA VAL A 386 -0.81 -22.64 5.20
C VAL A 386 -2.19 -22.36 4.62
N TYR A 387 -2.99 -21.68 5.39
CA TYR A 387 -4.26 -21.09 4.96
C TYR A 387 -4.08 -19.57 4.80
N SER A 388 -4.40 -19.03 3.64
CA SER A 388 -4.45 -17.60 3.40
C SER A 388 -5.55 -17.32 2.38
N ASP A 389 -6.54 -16.49 2.75
CA ASP A 389 -7.68 -16.17 1.90
C ASP A 389 -7.29 -15.33 0.67
N LYS A 390 -6.32 -14.43 0.82
CA LYS A 390 -5.95 -13.46 -0.22
C LYS A 390 -4.54 -13.62 -0.79
N ALA A 391 -3.60 -14.19 -0.03
CA ALA A 391 -2.20 -14.33 -0.45
C ALA A 391 -1.84 -15.75 -0.91
N GLN A 392 -2.82 -16.64 -1.05
CA GLN A 392 -2.59 -18.05 -1.38
C GLN A 392 -1.94 -18.21 -2.75
N ASP A 393 -2.42 -17.48 -3.75
CA ASP A 393 -1.91 -17.58 -5.11
C ASP A 393 -0.46 -17.08 -5.22
N GLU A 394 -0.12 -15.98 -4.52
CA GLU A 394 1.26 -15.47 -4.49
C GLU A 394 2.20 -16.45 -3.79
N LEU A 395 1.77 -17.06 -2.67
CA LEU A 395 2.56 -18.11 -2.00
C LEU A 395 2.71 -19.37 -2.86
N ALA A 396 1.66 -19.77 -3.58
CA ALA A 396 1.72 -20.89 -4.53
C ALA A 396 2.74 -20.63 -5.63
N MET A 397 2.75 -19.44 -6.19
CA MET A 397 3.68 -19.04 -7.24
C MET A 397 5.14 -19.00 -6.73
N LEU A 398 5.37 -18.41 -5.54
CA LEU A 398 6.71 -18.24 -4.99
C LEU A 398 7.35 -19.56 -4.55
N TYR A 399 6.55 -20.52 -4.08
CA TYR A 399 7.04 -21.74 -3.44
C TYR A 399 6.61 -23.04 -4.13
N GLN A 400 6.42 -23.00 -5.45
CA GLN A 400 5.95 -24.16 -6.27
C GLN A 400 6.71 -25.45 -6.04
N GLN A 401 7.99 -25.39 -5.73
CA GLN A 401 8.88 -26.57 -5.58
C GLN A 401 9.11 -26.97 -4.12
N GLN A 402 8.46 -26.30 -3.17
CA GLN A 402 8.70 -26.57 -1.75
C GLN A 402 7.83 -27.72 -1.24
N SER A 403 8.45 -28.89 -1.04
CA SER A 403 7.74 -30.12 -0.61
C SER A 403 7.18 -30.05 0.82
N LEU A 404 7.73 -29.19 1.68
CA LEU A 404 7.25 -28.99 3.05
C LEU A 404 6.09 -28.00 3.15
N LEU A 405 5.71 -27.31 2.06
CA LEU A 405 4.55 -26.44 2.00
C LEU A 405 3.34 -27.20 1.45
N GLN A 406 2.24 -27.09 2.18
CA GLN A 406 0.92 -27.44 1.68
C GLN A 406 -0.03 -26.28 1.89
N LEU A 407 -0.56 -25.73 0.82
CA LEU A 407 -1.64 -24.73 0.88
C LEU A 407 -2.97 -25.45 1.08
N ILE A 408 -3.80 -24.92 1.98
CA ILE A 408 -5.11 -25.47 2.34
C ILE A 408 -6.20 -24.42 2.16
N ASN A 409 -7.40 -24.88 1.77
CA ASN A 409 -8.53 -23.98 1.47
C ASN A 409 -9.46 -23.71 2.67
N ASN A 410 -9.18 -24.39 3.80
CA ASN A 410 -9.96 -24.21 5.02
C ASN A 410 -8.99 -24.20 6.23
N PRO A 411 -9.05 -23.19 7.11
CA PRO A 411 -8.14 -23.06 8.25
C PRO A 411 -8.25 -24.21 9.25
N TYR A 412 -9.35 -24.96 9.25
CA TYR A 412 -9.57 -26.11 10.13
C TYR A 412 -9.28 -27.46 9.46
N GLN A 413 -8.85 -27.46 8.21
CA GLN A 413 -8.51 -28.68 7.49
C GLN A 413 -7.21 -29.28 8.06
N GLN A 414 -7.23 -30.56 8.40
CA GLN A 414 -6.09 -31.30 8.95
C GLN A 414 -5.55 -30.77 10.30
N LEU A 415 -6.38 -30.13 11.13
CA LEU A 415 -6.00 -29.69 12.47
C LEU A 415 -5.35 -30.82 13.30
N SER A 416 -5.89 -32.04 13.21
CA SER A 416 -5.36 -33.20 13.95
C SER A 416 -3.92 -33.61 13.58
N ALA A 417 -3.42 -33.15 12.43
CA ALA A 417 -2.05 -33.44 12.00
C ALA A 417 -1.03 -32.42 12.55
N ALA A 418 -1.50 -31.24 12.98
CA ALA A 418 -0.63 -30.17 13.45
C ALA A 418 -0.33 -30.27 14.94
N GLN A 419 0.86 -29.84 15.35
CA GLN A 419 1.30 -29.74 16.73
C GLN A 419 1.30 -28.29 17.26
N ALA A 420 1.14 -27.30 16.39
CA ALA A 420 1.06 -25.90 16.76
C ALA A 420 0.34 -25.10 15.66
N ILE A 421 -0.21 -23.95 16.05
CA ILE A 421 -0.84 -22.99 15.14
C ILE A 421 -0.12 -21.67 15.24
N PHE A 422 0.24 -21.07 14.07
CA PHE A 422 0.69 -19.71 13.95
C PHE A 422 -0.42 -18.85 13.38
N ILE A 423 -0.76 -17.73 14.02
CA ILE A 423 -1.66 -16.71 13.50
C ILE A 423 -0.79 -15.52 13.07
N VAL A 424 -0.68 -15.28 11.75
CA VAL A 424 0.29 -14.33 11.23
C VAL A 424 -0.33 -13.14 10.48
N SER A 425 -1.52 -13.30 9.89
CA SER A 425 -2.28 -12.19 9.27
C SER A 425 -3.77 -12.53 9.20
N TRP A 426 -4.32 -12.94 10.32
CA TRP A 426 -5.75 -13.25 10.46
C TRP A 426 -6.59 -11.98 10.37
N SER A 427 -7.67 -12.02 9.56
CA SER A 427 -8.62 -10.91 9.50
C SER A 427 -9.57 -10.96 10.71
N PRO A 428 -9.82 -9.82 11.37
CA PRO A 428 -10.84 -9.76 12.43
C PRO A 428 -12.26 -10.09 11.95
N GLN A 429 -12.51 -10.04 10.65
CA GLN A 429 -13.78 -10.41 10.02
C GLN A 429 -13.94 -11.93 9.90
N ASP A 430 -12.84 -12.69 9.94
CA ASP A 430 -12.85 -14.13 9.91
C ASP A 430 -13.24 -14.65 11.30
N GLN A 431 -14.44 -15.26 11.38
CA GLN A 431 -14.91 -15.81 12.65
C GLN A 431 -14.04 -17.01 13.06
N LEU A 432 -13.36 -16.85 14.20
CA LEU A 432 -12.55 -17.92 14.77
C LEU A 432 -13.44 -18.91 15.52
N ASP A 433 -13.42 -20.17 15.09
CA ASP A 433 -14.13 -21.27 15.77
C ASP A 433 -13.25 -21.85 16.89
N ILE A 434 -13.35 -21.23 18.08
CA ILE A 434 -12.60 -21.66 19.27
C ILE A 434 -12.94 -23.10 19.65
N ALA A 435 -14.16 -23.57 19.43
CA ALA A 435 -14.57 -24.93 19.77
C ALA A 435 -13.80 -25.97 18.96
N LYS A 436 -13.54 -25.71 17.67
CA LYS A 436 -12.70 -26.57 16.84
C LYS A 436 -11.26 -26.59 17.31
N LEU A 437 -10.70 -25.43 17.67
CA LEU A 437 -9.33 -25.35 18.22
C LEU A 437 -9.19 -26.17 19.51
N ASN A 438 -10.16 -26.05 20.40
CA ASN A 438 -10.17 -26.70 21.70
C ASN A 438 -10.27 -28.24 21.62
N GLN A 439 -10.75 -28.79 20.51
CA GLN A 439 -10.76 -30.24 20.29
C GLN A 439 -9.36 -30.86 20.28
N HIS A 440 -8.34 -30.06 19.94
CA HIS A 440 -6.95 -30.53 19.80
C HIS A 440 -6.01 -29.95 20.85
N ALA A 441 -6.44 -28.96 21.62
CA ALA A 441 -5.65 -28.31 22.69
C ALA A 441 -4.23 -27.90 22.28
N MET A 442 -4.05 -27.49 21.02
CA MET A 442 -2.75 -27.11 20.47
C MET A 442 -2.30 -25.73 20.95
N PRO A 443 -0.97 -25.50 21.12
CA PRO A 443 -0.46 -24.17 21.41
C PRO A 443 -0.67 -23.25 20.20
N VAL A 444 -1.06 -21.99 20.49
CA VAL A 444 -1.31 -20.93 19.51
C VAL A 444 -0.23 -19.85 19.64
N PHE A 445 0.48 -19.58 18.55
CA PHE A 445 1.50 -18.55 18.41
C PHE A 445 0.94 -17.39 17.58
N ASP A 446 0.55 -16.31 18.25
CA ASP A 446 -0.15 -15.19 17.61
C ASP A 446 0.81 -14.03 17.34
N ALA A 447 1.34 -13.98 16.13
CA ALA A 447 2.34 -13.01 15.71
C ALA A 447 1.80 -11.57 15.57
N GLN A 448 0.48 -11.40 15.52
CA GLN A 448 -0.17 -10.08 15.36
C GLN A 448 -1.09 -9.69 16.52
N ASN A 449 -1.12 -10.49 17.59
CA ASN A 449 -2.05 -10.29 18.69
C ASN A 449 -3.52 -10.17 18.20
N ALA A 450 -3.88 -10.98 17.21
CA ALA A 450 -5.19 -10.93 16.55
C ALA A 450 -6.33 -11.30 17.51
N LEU A 451 -6.09 -12.29 18.41
CA LEU A 451 -7.12 -12.78 19.30
C LEU A 451 -7.54 -11.74 20.34
N THR A 452 -8.83 -11.73 20.65
CA THR A 452 -9.38 -10.97 21.80
C THR A 452 -9.05 -11.67 23.12
N ARG A 453 -9.12 -10.95 24.24
CA ARG A 453 -8.89 -11.55 25.57
C ARG A 453 -9.87 -12.68 25.86
N LEU A 454 -11.14 -12.51 25.50
CA LEU A 454 -12.17 -13.55 25.67
C LEU A 454 -11.85 -14.82 24.86
N GLN A 455 -11.34 -14.69 23.64
CA GLN A 455 -10.92 -15.82 22.83
C GLN A 455 -9.71 -16.54 23.48
N ILE A 456 -8.73 -15.78 23.95
CA ILE A 456 -7.53 -16.33 24.62
C ILE A 456 -7.95 -17.11 25.87
N ASP A 457 -8.79 -16.51 26.73
CA ASP A 457 -9.27 -17.13 27.97
C ASP A 457 -10.12 -18.39 27.69
N SER A 458 -10.74 -18.48 26.52
CA SER A 458 -11.55 -19.62 26.09
C SER A 458 -10.74 -20.75 25.45
N LEU A 459 -9.46 -20.53 25.10
CA LEU A 459 -8.60 -21.60 24.56
C LEU A 459 -8.30 -22.64 25.64
N VAL A 460 -8.33 -23.93 25.29
CA VAL A 460 -7.81 -25.02 26.11
C VAL A 460 -6.29 -25.10 26.00
N GLY A 461 -5.75 -24.96 24.80
CA GLY A 461 -4.30 -24.92 24.55
C GLY A 461 -3.64 -23.64 25.07
N ASP A 462 -2.32 -23.65 25.11
CA ASP A 462 -1.52 -22.49 25.51
C ASP A 462 -1.57 -21.39 24.43
N TYR A 463 -1.42 -20.13 24.86
CA TYR A 463 -1.38 -18.97 23.99
C TYR A 463 -0.11 -18.17 24.21
N MET A 464 0.62 -17.90 23.14
CA MET A 464 1.81 -17.05 23.09
C MET A 464 1.61 -15.97 22.02
N GLY A 465 1.41 -14.74 22.45
CA GLY A 465 1.39 -13.56 21.57
C GLY A 465 2.71 -12.78 21.65
N ILE A 466 2.73 -11.63 21.02
CA ILE A 466 3.83 -10.66 21.07
C ILE A 466 3.54 -9.68 22.22
N GLY A 467 4.23 -9.81 23.35
CA GLY A 467 3.93 -9.03 24.56
C GLY A 467 2.57 -9.39 25.19
N ARG A 468 2.12 -10.64 24.99
CA ARG A 468 0.86 -11.18 25.52
C ARG A 468 0.97 -12.68 25.78
N SER A 469 0.38 -13.13 26.86
CA SER A 469 0.22 -14.55 27.20
C SER A 469 -1.20 -14.80 27.74
N LYS A 470 -1.54 -16.07 27.92
CA LYS A 470 -2.77 -16.51 28.57
C LYS A 470 -2.79 -16.12 30.04
#